data_c3a87e61b894f053a6eb5598cf8bbae8
#
_entry.id   c3a87e61b894f053a6eb5598cf8bbae8
#
_cell.length_a   1.000
_cell.length_b   1.000
_cell.length_c   1.000
_cell.angle_alpha   90.00
_cell.angle_beta   90.00
_cell.angle_gamma   90.00
#
_symmetry.space_group_name_H-M   'P 1'
#
loop_
_entity.id
_entity.type
_entity.pdbx_description
1 polymer ?
#
loop_
_entity_poly.entity_id
_entity_poly.type
_entity_poly.pdbx_seq_one_letter_code
_entity_poly.pdbx_strand_id
1 'polypeptide(L)'
;NKELLTAAGYTQDDIKGFDDLKKVADDIQARKAELGVDGAFTSAGMDGSSDWRFKTHLANLPIYYEYKADGIGSTDAIKGTYLDNYKKIWDLYITDSTCDPKLLASKTGNDAVAEFVGKKAVFYQNGTWAYNDVKDLGDDNLGMLPIYIGVNGEENQGLCTGSENFWCVNYNSSDADIQATLDFLYWCVTSEAGTSAMADKMGFVIPFKKAKDSTNPLIAIANDYVAEGKTS
;
A
#
# COMPACT_ATOMS: atom_id res chain seq x y z
N ASN A 1 -7.96 -8.20 5.38
CA ASN A 1 -8.33 -9.58 5.68
C ASN A 1 -9.83 -9.76 5.48
N LYS A 2 -10.24 -10.46 4.39
CA LYS A 2 -11.67 -10.64 4.04
C LYS A 2 -12.43 -11.52 5.03
N GLU A 3 -11.77 -12.51 5.63
CA GLU A 3 -12.37 -13.38 6.65
C GLU A 3 -12.82 -12.55 7.87
N LEU A 4 -11.94 -11.71 8.39
CA LEU A 4 -12.26 -10.86 9.55
C LEU A 4 -13.27 -9.77 9.21
N LEU A 5 -13.19 -9.20 7.99
CA LEU A 5 -14.15 -8.21 7.53
C LEU A 5 -15.58 -8.82 7.44
N THR A 6 -15.67 -10.04 6.89
CA THR A 6 -16.93 -10.79 6.83
C THR A 6 -17.44 -11.15 8.22
N ALA A 7 -16.57 -11.57 9.13
CA ALA A 7 -16.94 -11.84 10.52
C ALA A 7 -17.50 -10.60 11.24
N ALA A 8 -17.02 -9.42 10.89
CA ALA A 8 -17.56 -8.15 11.37
C ALA A 8 -18.90 -7.74 10.71
N GLY A 9 -19.35 -8.48 9.68
CA GLY A 9 -20.60 -8.22 8.98
C GLY A 9 -20.46 -7.31 7.74
N TYR A 10 -19.25 -7.15 7.22
CA TYR A 10 -18.96 -6.29 6.08
C TYR A 10 -18.26 -7.05 4.94
N THR A 11 -18.27 -6.44 3.78
CA THR A 11 -17.51 -6.85 2.59
C THR A 11 -16.70 -5.66 2.05
N GLN A 12 -15.83 -5.89 1.08
CA GLN A 12 -15.11 -4.80 0.41
C GLN A 12 -16.07 -3.84 -0.33
N ASP A 13 -17.22 -4.35 -0.81
CA ASP A 13 -18.21 -3.55 -1.54
C ASP A 13 -18.94 -2.52 -0.65
N ASP A 14 -18.86 -2.68 0.66
CA ASP A 14 -19.40 -1.73 1.63
C ASP A 14 -18.48 -0.52 1.85
N ILE A 15 -17.27 -0.52 1.26
CA ILE A 15 -16.24 0.51 1.46
C ILE A 15 -15.89 1.15 0.11
N LYS A 16 -16.50 2.31 -0.16
CA LYS A 16 -16.33 3.04 -1.43
C LYS A 16 -15.73 4.43 -1.26
N GLY A 17 -15.40 4.80 -0.03
CA GLY A 17 -14.84 6.10 0.29
C GLY A 17 -14.39 6.15 1.75
N PHE A 18 -13.85 7.30 2.15
CA PHE A 18 -13.33 7.50 3.50
C PHE A 18 -14.40 7.33 4.59
N ASP A 19 -15.61 7.87 4.37
CA ASP A 19 -16.66 7.81 5.38
C ASP A 19 -17.15 6.38 5.60
N ASP A 20 -17.21 5.56 4.54
CA ASP A 20 -17.51 4.14 4.66
C ASP A 20 -16.39 3.40 5.40
N LEU A 21 -15.13 3.63 5.02
CA LEU A 21 -13.97 3.03 5.68
C LEU A 21 -13.95 3.38 7.18
N LYS A 22 -14.19 4.67 7.50
CA LYS A 22 -14.23 5.13 8.88
C LYS A 22 -15.36 4.46 9.66
N LYS A 23 -16.55 4.40 9.10
CA LYS A 23 -17.70 3.73 9.72
C LYS A 23 -17.40 2.27 10.04
N VAL A 24 -16.82 1.54 9.09
CA VAL A 24 -16.46 0.13 9.26
C VAL A 24 -15.35 -0.02 10.29
N ALA A 25 -14.32 0.82 10.25
CA ALA A 25 -13.21 0.77 11.19
C ALA A 25 -13.65 1.11 12.61
N ASP A 26 -14.42 2.18 12.81
CA ASP A 26 -14.98 2.57 14.13
C ASP A 26 -15.82 1.43 14.73
N ASP A 27 -16.67 0.76 13.93
CA ASP A 27 -17.50 -0.36 14.38
C ASP A 27 -16.65 -1.56 14.80
N ILE A 28 -15.65 -1.93 13.99
CA ILE A 28 -14.71 -3.00 14.31
C ILE A 28 -13.95 -2.67 15.59
N GLN A 29 -13.46 -1.43 15.73
CA GLN A 29 -12.73 -0.99 16.90
C GLN A 29 -13.59 -1.04 18.15
N ALA A 30 -14.85 -0.65 18.07
CA ALA A 30 -15.80 -0.72 19.17
C ALA A 30 -16.11 -2.16 19.60
N ARG A 31 -16.18 -3.10 18.65
CA ARG A 31 -16.49 -4.51 18.87
C ARG A 31 -15.28 -5.44 18.90
N LYS A 32 -14.06 -4.90 18.99
CA LYS A 32 -12.83 -5.68 18.86
C LYS A 32 -12.73 -6.90 19.79
N ALA A 33 -13.22 -6.78 21.02
CA ALA A 33 -13.23 -7.88 21.96
C ALA A 33 -14.20 -9.01 21.53
N GLU A 34 -15.36 -8.67 20.98
CA GLU A 34 -16.34 -9.60 20.42
C GLU A 34 -15.77 -10.32 19.21
N LEU A 35 -15.10 -9.56 18.32
CA LEU A 35 -14.52 -10.05 17.08
C LEU A 35 -13.19 -10.80 17.27
N GLY A 36 -12.59 -10.75 18.46
CA GLY A 36 -11.31 -11.40 18.76
C GLY A 36 -10.09 -10.72 18.12
N VAL A 37 -10.24 -9.46 17.72
CA VAL A 37 -9.17 -8.63 17.18
C VAL A 37 -8.68 -7.62 18.22
N ASP A 38 -7.51 -7.02 18.01
CA ASP A 38 -6.96 -6.00 18.87
C ASP A 38 -7.24 -4.57 18.35
N GLY A 39 -7.56 -4.44 17.06
CA GLY A 39 -7.94 -3.19 16.41
C GLY A 39 -8.43 -3.37 14.99
N ALA A 40 -8.98 -2.31 14.38
CA ALA A 40 -9.38 -2.33 12.99
C ALA A 40 -8.14 -2.30 12.07
N PHE A 41 -7.17 -1.43 12.36
CA PHE A 41 -5.89 -1.34 11.64
C PHE A 41 -4.75 -1.95 12.44
N THR A 42 -3.74 -2.46 11.74
CA THR A 42 -2.45 -2.79 12.35
C THR A 42 -1.82 -1.54 12.96
N SER A 43 -0.84 -1.71 13.85
CA SER A 43 -0.07 -0.61 14.42
C SER A 43 0.70 0.21 13.37
N ALA A 44 0.91 -0.37 12.20
CA ALA A 44 1.55 0.20 11.01
C ALA A 44 2.96 0.79 11.21
N GLY A 45 3.50 0.67 12.42
CA GLY A 45 4.84 1.11 12.77
C GLY A 45 5.10 2.60 12.52
N MET A 46 5.28 3.35 13.58
CA MET A 46 5.77 4.72 13.52
C MET A 46 7.20 4.83 14.03
N ASP A 47 7.89 3.69 14.17
CA ASP A 47 9.33 3.69 14.42
C ASP A 47 10.08 4.22 13.19
N GLY A 48 11.31 4.69 13.37
CA GLY A 48 12.09 5.35 12.31
C GLY A 48 12.37 4.49 11.07
N SER A 49 12.12 3.18 11.13
CA SER A 49 12.28 2.27 9.98
C SER A 49 10.99 2.06 9.18
N SER A 50 9.82 2.33 9.76
CA SER A 50 8.51 1.98 9.21
C SER A 50 7.59 3.16 8.96
N ASP A 51 7.91 4.33 9.49
CA ASP A 51 7.07 5.55 9.44
C ASP A 51 6.87 6.13 8.03
N TRP A 52 7.65 5.68 7.04
CA TRP A 52 7.52 6.07 5.65
C TRP A 52 6.12 5.76 5.09
N ARG A 53 5.39 4.77 5.63
CA ARG A 53 4.01 4.49 5.25
C ARG A 53 3.09 5.67 5.52
N PHE A 54 3.26 6.31 6.66
CA PHE A 54 2.51 7.51 7.01
C PHE A 54 3.03 8.75 6.30
N LYS A 55 4.35 8.91 6.22
CA LYS A 55 4.99 10.11 5.66
C LYS A 55 4.86 10.22 4.15
N THR A 56 4.89 9.10 3.44
CA THR A 56 4.85 9.07 1.97
C THR A 56 3.57 8.48 1.42
N HIS A 57 3.22 7.24 1.72
CA HIS A 57 2.05 6.60 1.14
C HIS A 57 0.75 7.37 1.42
N LEU A 58 0.51 7.75 2.67
CA LEU A 58 -0.69 8.50 3.01
C LEU A 58 -0.63 9.96 2.55
N ALA A 59 0.56 10.54 2.38
CA ALA A 59 0.73 11.90 1.89
C ALA A 59 0.60 12.04 0.38
N ASN A 60 0.86 10.96 -0.37
CA ASN A 60 0.82 11.00 -1.84
C ASN A 60 -0.55 11.42 -2.37
N LEU A 61 -1.64 10.90 -1.82
CA LEU A 61 -2.99 11.23 -2.29
C LEU A 61 -3.39 12.70 -2.09
N PRO A 62 -3.22 13.31 -0.90
CA PRO A 62 -3.43 14.74 -0.72
C PRO A 62 -2.66 15.59 -1.74
N ILE A 63 -1.41 15.23 -2.02
CA ILE A 63 -0.57 15.91 -3.02
C ILE A 63 -1.10 15.67 -4.44
N TYR A 64 -1.45 14.43 -4.78
CA TYR A 64 -2.06 14.09 -6.06
C TYR A 64 -3.33 14.90 -6.34
N TYR A 65 -4.24 14.98 -5.37
CA TYR A 65 -5.47 15.75 -5.54
C TYR A 65 -5.22 17.27 -5.64
N GLU A 66 -4.21 17.79 -4.95
CA GLU A 66 -3.78 19.19 -5.10
C GLU A 66 -3.26 19.44 -6.52
N TYR A 67 -2.36 18.59 -7.01
CA TYR A 67 -1.82 18.69 -8.38
C TYR A 67 -2.92 18.59 -9.42
N LYS A 68 -3.84 17.66 -9.25
CA LYS A 68 -4.98 17.47 -10.15
C LYS A 68 -5.89 18.71 -10.17
N ALA A 69 -6.19 19.28 -9.01
CA ALA A 69 -7.00 20.48 -8.90
C ALA A 69 -6.31 21.70 -9.53
N ASP A 70 -5.01 21.82 -9.38
CA ASP A 70 -4.21 22.91 -9.93
C ASP A 70 -3.82 22.69 -11.41
N GLY A 71 -4.02 21.51 -11.97
CA GLY A 71 -3.62 21.17 -13.35
C GLY A 71 -2.12 21.17 -13.57
N ILE A 72 -1.33 20.79 -12.56
CA ILE A 72 0.16 20.79 -12.59
C ILE A 72 0.73 19.37 -12.40
N GLY A 73 1.95 19.16 -12.86
CA GLY A 73 2.69 17.90 -12.65
C GLY A 73 3.86 18.02 -11.67
N SER A 74 4.22 19.25 -11.29
CA SER A 74 5.30 19.52 -10.33
C SER A 74 5.16 20.92 -9.74
N THR A 75 5.75 21.14 -8.57
CA THR A 75 5.80 22.46 -7.91
C THR A 75 7.03 22.53 -7.01
N ASP A 76 7.55 23.74 -6.79
CA ASP A 76 8.62 23.99 -5.81
C ASP A 76 8.12 23.89 -4.36
N ALA A 77 6.82 24.09 -4.14
CA ALA A 77 6.19 23.96 -2.81
C ALA A 77 4.72 23.59 -2.94
N ILE A 78 4.27 22.61 -2.15
CA ILE A 78 2.86 22.25 -2.03
C ILE A 78 2.12 23.34 -1.23
N LYS A 79 0.84 23.54 -1.55
CA LYS A 79 -0.03 24.51 -0.88
C LYS A 79 -0.65 23.97 0.41
N GLY A 80 -0.78 22.65 0.50
CA GLY A 80 -1.46 21.98 1.61
C GLY A 80 -2.99 22.05 1.53
N THR A 81 -3.54 22.15 0.32
CA THR A 81 -4.99 22.25 0.08
C THR A 81 -5.78 21.12 0.74
N TYR A 82 -5.22 19.92 0.79
CA TYR A 82 -5.84 18.72 1.37
C TYR A 82 -5.22 18.29 2.71
N LEU A 83 -4.66 19.24 3.47
CA LEU A 83 -4.03 18.93 4.77
C LEU A 83 -5.04 18.36 5.78
N ASP A 84 -6.26 18.89 5.81
CA ASP A 84 -7.32 18.37 6.69
C ASP A 84 -7.73 16.93 6.31
N ASN A 85 -7.72 16.59 5.03
CA ASN A 85 -7.95 15.24 4.56
C ASN A 85 -6.82 14.30 5.00
N TYR A 86 -5.57 14.76 4.89
CA TYR A 86 -4.41 14.01 5.38
C TYR A 86 -4.51 13.77 6.90
N LYS A 87 -4.91 14.78 7.66
CA LYS A 87 -5.13 14.64 9.10
C LYS A 87 -6.21 13.61 9.43
N LYS A 88 -7.33 13.59 8.69
CA LYS A 88 -8.39 12.58 8.91
C LYS A 88 -7.88 11.15 8.78
N ILE A 89 -7.03 10.87 7.78
CA ILE A 89 -6.44 9.55 7.60
C ILE A 89 -5.55 9.21 8.80
N TRP A 90 -4.67 10.12 9.19
CA TRP A 90 -3.81 9.93 10.35
C TRP A 90 -4.61 9.62 11.59
N ASP A 91 -5.62 10.44 11.88
CA ASP A 91 -6.47 10.25 13.05
C ASP A 91 -7.10 8.85 13.03
N LEU A 92 -7.68 8.42 11.90
CA LEU A 92 -8.32 7.12 11.76
C LEU A 92 -7.35 5.96 12.02
N TYR A 93 -6.19 5.95 11.36
CA TYR A 93 -5.22 4.86 11.50
C TYR A 93 -4.56 4.84 12.89
N ILE A 94 -4.49 5.97 13.58
CA ILE A 94 -3.94 6.05 14.93
C ILE A 94 -4.97 5.60 15.97
N THR A 95 -6.21 6.07 15.88
CA THR A 95 -7.26 5.80 16.87
C THR A 95 -7.76 4.37 16.82
N ASP A 96 -7.83 3.79 15.62
CA ASP A 96 -8.40 2.47 15.37
C ASP A 96 -7.33 1.39 15.17
N SER A 97 -6.13 1.64 15.65
CA SER A 97 -5.04 0.67 15.60
C SER A 97 -5.12 -0.39 16.71
N THR A 98 -4.31 -1.43 16.55
CA THR A 98 -4.18 -2.54 17.51
C THR A 98 -3.59 -2.15 18.85
N CYS A 99 -2.92 -1.00 18.96
CA CYS A 99 -2.28 -0.57 20.19
C CYS A 99 -2.64 0.87 20.57
N ASP A 100 -2.38 1.21 21.83
CA ASP A 100 -2.49 2.60 22.31
C ASP A 100 -1.66 3.53 21.42
N PRO A 101 -2.21 4.67 20.95
CA PRO A 101 -1.50 5.66 20.15
C PRO A 101 -0.13 6.06 20.68
N LYS A 102 0.05 6.08 22.02
CA LYS A 102 1.33 6.39 22.66
C LYS A 102 2.43 5.35 22.40
N LEU A 103 2.06 4.15 22.01
CA LEU A 103 2.99 3.04 21.76
C LEU A 103 3.36 2.91 20.28
N LEU A 104 2.67 3.61 19.38
CA LEU A 104 2.89 3.49 17.92
C LEU A 104 4.34 3.75 17.51
N ALA A 105 5.01 4.71 18.15
CA ALA A 105 6.41 5.03 17.85
C ALA A 105 7.40 3.89 18.23
N SER A 106 6.97 2.90 19.01
CA SER A 106 7.77 1.72 19.36
C SER A 106 7.42 0.50 18.50
N LYS A 107 6.40 0.59 17.67
CA LYS A 107 5.94 -0.50 16.81
C LYS A 107 6.66 -0.48 15.48
N THR A 108 7.22 -1.63 15.12
CA THR A 108 7.96 -1.84 13.86
C THR A 108 7.05 -2.33 12.74
N GLY A 109 7.55 -2.32 11.50
CA GLY A 109 6.86 -2.96 10.38
C GLY A 109 6.63 -4.47 10.61
N ASN A 110 7.55 -5.15 11.29
CA ASN A 110 7.40 -6.56 11.62
C ASN A 110 6.27 -6.80 12.65
N ASP A 111 6.08 -5.88 13.60
CA ASP A 111 4.94 -5.94 14.51
C ASP A 111 3.63 -5.86 13.73
N ALA A 112 3.52 -4.91 12.78
CA ALA A 112 2.33 -4.76 11.94
C ALA A 112 2.04 -6.02 11.09
N VAL A 113 3.08 -6.64 10.50
CA VAL A 113 2.95 -7.92 9.80
C VAL A 113 2.44 -9.01 10.75
N ALA A 114 3.06 -9.15 11.92
CA ALA A 114 2.67 -10.17 12.90
C ALA A 114 1.22 -10.00 13.40
N GLU A 115 0.80 -8.76 13.60
CA GLU A 115 -0.59 -8.42 13.97
C GLU A 115 -1.58 -8.83 12.88
N PHE A 116 -1.27 -8.55 11.61
CA PHE A 116 -2.14 -8.89 10.48
C PHE A 116 -2.21 -10.39 10.25
N VAL A 117 -1.07 -11.08 10.19
CA VAL A 117 -1.00 -12.53 10.01
C VAL A 117 -1.59 -13.28 11.20
N GLY A 118 -1.39 -12.73 12.41
CA GLY A 118 -1.99 -13.24 13.65
C GLY A 118 -3.49 -12.97 13.78
N LYS A 119 -4.13 -12.40 12.74
CA LYS A 119 -5.57 -12.06 12.73
C LYS A 119 -5.97 -11.11 13.87
N LYS A 120 -5.07 -10.17 14.22
CA LYS A 120 -5.30 -9.15 15.26
C LYS A 120 -5.82 -7.84 14.69
N ALA A 121 -5.76 -7.65 13.39
CA ALA A 121 -6.29 -6.49 12.68
C ALA A 121 -6.94 -6.90 11.35
N VAL A 122 -7.95 -6.14 10.94
CA VAL A 122 -8.68 -6.35 9.68
C VAL A 122 -7.94 -5.69 8.51
N PHE A 123 -7.41 -4.49 8.73
CA PHE A 123 -6.75 -3.67 7.72
C PHE A 123 -5.25 -3.54 7.99
N TYR A 124 -4.48 -3.60 6.90
CA TYR A 124 -3.04 -3.42 6.91
C TYR A 124 -2.63 -2.50 5.76
N GLN A 125 -2.11 -1.32 6.09
CA GLN A 125 -1.64 -0.36 5.09
C GLN A 125 -0.25 -0.77 4.61
N ASN A 126 -0.17 -1.20 3.36
CA ASN A 126 1.09 -1.57 2.69
C ASN A 126 0.85 -1.62 1.16
N GLY A 127 1.78 -2.22 0.42
CA GLY A 127 1.69 -2.42 -1.02
C GLY A 127 1.73 -3.90 -1.43
N THR A 128 1.63 -4.16 -2.73
CA THR A 128 1.62 -5.51 -3.30
C THR A 128 2.85 -6.35 -2.94
N TRP A 129 3.99 -5.72 -2.67
CA TRP A 129 5.23 -6.37 -2.22
C TRP A 129 5.11 -7.10 -0.88
N ALA A 130 4.14 -6.71 -0.05
CA ALA A 130 3.91 -7.34 1.25
C ALA A 130 3.31 -8.76 1.14
N TYR A 131 2.93 -9.22 -0.07
CA TYR A 131 2.31 -10.53 -0.26
C TYR A 131 3.10 -11.67 0.37
N ASN A 132 4.42 -11.70 0.19
CA ASN A 132 5.24 -12.77 0.76
C ASN A 132 5.21 -12.84 2.29
N ASP A 133 4.92 -11.72 2.95
CA ASP A 133 4.81 -11.64 4.40
C ASP A 133 3.43 -12.06 4.92
N VAL A 134 2.39 -11.99 4.07
CA VAL A 134 0.99 -12.20 4.49
C VAL A 134 0.28 -13.36 3.80
N LYS A 135 0.93 -14.05 2.85
CA LYS A 135 0.34 -15.13 2.05
C LYS A 135 -0.19 -16.32 2.85
N ASP A 136 0.34 -16.53 4.06
CA ASP A 136 -0.11 -17.62 4.95
C ASP A 136 -1.56 -17.44 5.43
N LEU A 137 -2.15 -16.25 5.25
CA LEU A 137 -3.58 -16.02 5.47
C LEU A 137 -4.46 -16.70 4.40
N GLY A 138 -3.87 -17.11 3.27
CA GLY A 138 -4.55 -17.65 2.11
C GLY A 138 -5.02 -16.56 1.13
N ASP A 139 -4.83 -16.81 -0.16
CA ASP A 139 -5.10 -15.83 -1.23
C ASP A 139 -6.57 -15.37 -1.23
N ASP A 140 -7.51 -16.29 -0.97
CA ASP A 140 -8.93 -15.98 -0.91
C ASP A 140 -9.30 -15.02 0.24
N ASN A 141 -8.46 -14.93 1.26
CA ASN A 141 -8.66 -14.04 2.41
C ASN A 141 -7.99 -12.67 2.25
N LEU A 142 -7.19 -12.50 1.21
CA LEU A 142 -6.54 -11.23 0.93
C LEU A 142 -7.38 -10.40 -0.05
N GLY A 143 -7.44 -9.10 0.18
CA GLY A 143 -8.05 -8.11 -0.69
C GLY A 143 -7.31 -6.80 -0.60
N MET A 144 -7.60 -5.89 -1.54
CA MET A 144 -7.04 -4.54 -1.54
C MET A 144 -8.14 -3.51 -1.63
N LEU A 145 -7.95 -2.39 -0.99
CA LEU A 145 -8.78 -1.20 -1.08
C LEU A 145 -7.88 0.00 -1.40
N PRO A 146 -8.36 0.98 -2.17
CA PRO A 146 -7.68 2.26 -2.28
C PRO A 146 -7.49 2.93 -0.93
N ILE A 147 -6.53 3.84 -0.85
CA ILE A 147 -6.43 4.77 0.29
C ILE A 147 -7.42 5.90 0.02
N TYR A 148 -8.46 6.00 0.82
CA TYR A 148 -9.46 7.05 0.74
C TYR A 148 -9.12 8.21 1.67
N ILE A 149 -9.40 9.44 1.24
CA ILE A 149 -9.06 10.67 1.99
C ILE A 149 -10.24 11.62 2.25
N GLY A 150 -11.45 11.23 1.84
CA GLY A 150 -12.65 12.04 2.02
C GLY A 150 -12.78 13.18 1.02
N VAL A 151 -12.44 12.93 -0.24
CA VAL A 151 -12.68 13.86 -1.35
C VAL A 151 -13.85 13.39 -2.20
N ASN A 152 -14.51 14.32 -2.89
CA ASN A 152 -15.61 13.99 -3.78
C ASN A 152 -15.14 13.15 -4.96
N GLY A 153 -15.87 12.08 -5.29
CA GLY A 153 -15.58 11.20 -6.42
C GLY A 153 -14.57 10.10 -6.11
N GLU A 154 -14.15 9.94 -4.86
CA GLU A 154 -13.18 8.91 -4.48
C GLU A 154 -13.73 7.48 -4.59
N GLU A 155 -15.05 7.30 -4.74
CA GLU A 155 -15.67 6.02 -5.05
C GLU A 155 -15.22 5.44 -6.40
N ASN A 156 -14.69 6.31 -7.27
CA ASN A 156 -14.09 5.94 -8.56
C ASN A 156 -12.55 5.90 -8.53
N GLN A 157 -11.95 6.11 -7.36
CA GLN A 157 -10.51 6.09 -7.18
C GLN A 157 -9.98 4.68 -7.29
N GLY A 158 -8.77 4.56 -7.81
CA GLY A 158 -8.01 3.32 -7.86
C GLY A 158 -6.92 3.26 -6.81
N LEU A 159 -6.10 2.23 -6.95
CA LEU A 159 -4.91 2.07 -6.13
C LEU A 159 -3.85 3.11 -6.51
N CYS A 160 -3.10 3.57 -5.52
CA CYS A 160 -1.90 4.37 -5.77
C CYS A 160 -0.90 3.57 -6.59
N THR A 161 -0.52 4.09 -7.74
CA THR A 161 0.46 3.48 -8.63
C THR A 161 1.57 4.46 -8.93
N GLY A 162 2.79 3.98 -9.12
CA GLY A 162 3.91 4.84 -9.46
C GLY A 162 5.22 4.06 -9.57
N SER A 163 6.25 4.72 -10.07
CA SER A 163 7.62 4.21 -10.10
C SER A 163 8.40 4.86 -8.96
N GLU A 164 8.65 4.09 -7.91
CA GLU A 164 9.33 4.60 -6.70
C GLU A 164 10.79 4.18 -6.62
N ASN A 165 11.17 3.09 -7.30
CA ASN A 165 12.51 2.54 -7.25
C ASN A 165 13.16 2.59 -8.62
N PHE A 166 14.39 3.09 -8.66
CA PHE A 166 15.17 3.22 -9.88
C PHE A 166 16.53 2.56 -9.71
N TRP A 167 16.99 1.89 -10.76
CA TRP A 167 18.37 1.45 -10.82
C TRP A 167 19.26 2.59 -11.31
N CYS A 168 20.29 2.86 -10.55
CA CYS A 168 21.27 3.89 -10.88
C CYS A 168 22.61 3.23 -11.21
N VAL A 169 23.21 3.64 -12.30
CA VAL A 169 24.56 3.23 -12.68
C VAL A 169 25.54 4.30 -12.20
N ASN A 170 26.56 3.90 -11.44
CA ASN A 170 27.58 4.84 -10.99
C ASN A 170 28.48 5.24 -12.16
N TYR A 171 28.30 6.45 -12.68
CA TYR A 171 29.07 6.97 -13.83
C TYR A 171 30.55 7.25 -13.51
N ASN A 172 30.96 7.26 -12.24
CA ASN A 172 32.36 7.39 -11.83
C ASN A 172 33.14 6.06 -11.81
N SER A 173 32.47 4.95 -12.12
CA SER A 173 33.11 3.64 -12.28
C SER A 173 33.89 3.57 -13.60
N SER A 174 34.71 2.52 -13.77
CA SER A 174 35.36 2.29 -15.08
C SER A 174 34.32 1.97 -16.17
N ASP A 175 34.65 2.27 -17.42
CA ASP A 175 33.78 1.95 -18.57
C ASP A 175 33.40 0.47 -18.61
N ALA A 176 34.32 -0.41 -18.22
CA ALA A 176 34.10 -1.86 -18.16
C ALA A 176 33.07 -2.21 -17.08
N ASP A 177 33.12 -1.59 -15.91
CA ASP A 177 32.16 -1.85 -14.81
C ASP A 177 30.78 -1.26 -15.18
N ILE A 178 30.75 -0.09 -15.80
CA ILE A 178 29.50 0.51 -16.30
C ILE A 178 28.85 -0.42 -17.31
N GLN A 179 29.62 -0.92 -18.31
CA GLN A 179 29.08 -1.83 -19.31
C GLN A 179 28.58 -3.14 -18.69
N ALA A 180 29.35 -3.74 -17.77
CA ALA A 180 28.94 -4.96 -17.07
C ALA A 180 27.64 -4.75 -16.26
N THR A 181 27.50 -3.59 -15.62
CA THR A 181 26.25 -3.22 -14.91
C THR A 181 25.07 -3.11 -15.87
N LEU A 182 25.25 -2.43 -17.00
CA LEU A 182 24.20 -2.30 -18.04
C LEU A 182 23.80 -3.66 -18.61
N ASP A 183 24.77 -4.53 -18.90
CA ASP A 183 24.54 -5.88 -19.40
C ASP A 183 23.76 -6.72 -18.39
N PHE A 184 24.08 -6.61 -17.09
CA PHE A 184 23.34 -7.27 -16.02
C PHE A 184 21.89 -6.74 -15.91
N LEU A 185 21.69 -5.44 -15.92
CA LEU A 185 20.35 -4.83 -15.89
C LEU A 185 19.53 -5.25 -17.12
N TYR A 186 20.15 -5.26 -18.30
CA TYR A 186 19.52 -5.73 -19.53
C TYR A 186 19.13 -7.22 -19.42
N TRP A 187 20.01 -8.05 -18.88
CA TRP A 187 19.71 -9.46 -18.60
C TRP A 187 18.53 -9.60 -17.65
N CYS A 188 18.46 -8.81 -16.58
CA CYS A 188 17.34 -8.85 -15.61
C CYS A 188 15.99 -8.64 -16.31
N VAL A 189 15.90 -7.71 -17.26
CA VAL A 189 14.62 -7.33 -17.89
C VAL A 189 14.31 -8.08 -19.19
N THR A 190 15.24 -8.88 -19.72
CA THR A 190 15.06 -9.57 -21.01
C THR A 190 15.19 -11.06 -20.97
N SER A 191 15.95 -11.64 -20.01
CA SER A 191 16.10 -13.08 -19.88
C SER A 191 14.91 -13.71 -19.14
N GLU A 192 14.62 -14.97 -19.44
CA GLU A 192 13.59 -15.74 -18.74
C GLU A 192 13.90 -15.84 -17.23
N ALA A 193 15.16 -16.07 -16.88
CA ALA A 193 15.57 -16.20 -15.48
C ALA A 193 15.43 -14.86 -14.74
N GLY A 194 15.84 -13.74 -15.36
CA GLY A 194 15.73 -12.41 -14.77
C GLY A 194 14.27 -11.98 -14.57
N THR A 195 13.46 -12.08 -15.63
CA THR A 195 12.05 -11.68 -15.58
C THR A 195 11.25 -12.57 -14.61
N SER A 196 11.52 -13.88 -14.55
CA SER A 196 10.90 -14.77 -13.56
C SER A 196 11.32 -14.44 -12.14
N ALA A 197 12.59 -14.14 -11.90
CA ALA A 197 13.06 -13.77 -10.56
C ALA A 197 12.40 -12.48 -10.07
N MET A 198 12.30 -11.48 -10.92
CA MET A 198 11.65 -10.21 -10.57
C MET A 198 10.14 -10.37 -10.30
N ALA A 199 9.42 -11.12 -11.13
CA ALA A 199 7.99 -11.33 -10.99
C ALA A 199 7.66 -12.24 -9.79
N ASP A 200 8.28 -13.44 -9.72
CA ASP A 200 7.85 -14.50 -8.82
C ASP A 200 8.55 -14.48 -7.46
N LYS A 201 9.83 -14.01 -7.41
CA LYS A 201 10.60 -14.00 -6.16
C LYS A 201 10.63 -12.65 -5.48
N MET A 202 10.70 -11.57 -6.26
CA MET A 202 10.76 -10.22 -5.73
C MET A 202 9.37 -9.56 -5.65
N GLY A 203 8.37 -10.09 -6.37
CA GLY A 203 7.01 -9.56 -6.37
C GLY A 203 6.90 -8.17 -7.00
N PHE A 204 7.78 -7.85 -7.95
CA PHE A 204 7.78 -6.56 -8.61
C PHE A 204 6.71 -6.50 -9.70
N VAL A 205 6.01 -5.37 -9.76
CA VAL A 205 5.28 -4.95 -10.96
C VAL A 205 6.28 -4.30 -11.91
N ILE A 206 6.54 -4.95 -13.04
CA ILE A 206 7.64 -4.56 -13.93
C ILE A 206 7.07 -3.82 -15.15
N PRO A 207 7.42 -2.55 -15.38
CA PRO A 207 6.84 -1.73 -16.44
C PRO A 207 7.49 -1.96 -17.83
N PHE A 208 8.01 -3.16 -18.09
CA PHE A 208 8.64 -3.50 -19.37
C PHE A 208 7.73 -4.41 -20.20
N LYS A 209 7.72 -4.20 -21.53
CA LYS A 209 6.86 -4.95 -22.47
C LYS A 209 7.06 -6.47 -22.46
N LYS A 210 8.21 -6.95 -22.00
CA LYS A 210 8.56 -8.38 -21.90
C LYS A 210 8.51 -8.89 -20.46
N ALA A 211 7.95 -8.12 -19.54
CA ALA A 211 7.80 -8.55 -18.17
C ALA A 211 6.94 -9.83 -18.13
N LYS A 212 7.28 -10.73 -17.22
CA LYS A 212 6.46 -11.89 -16.91
C LYS A 212 5.34 -11.46 -15.98
N ASP A 213 4.14 -11.98 -16.19
CA ASP A 213 3.03 -11.80 -15.26
C ASP A 213 3.40 -12.42 -13.91
N SER A 214 3.12 -11.69 -12.85
CA SER A 214 3.34 -12.16 -11.48
C SER A 214 2.25 -13.12 -11.05
N THR A 215 2.63 -14.15 -10.28
CA THR A 215 1.69 -15.05 -9.61
C THR A 215 1.12 -14.47 -8.31
N ASN A 216 1.56 -13.28 -7.91
CA ASN A 216 1.06 -12.58 -6.72
C ASN A 216 -0.39 -12.12 -6.93
N PRO A 217 -1.37 -12.62 -6.15
CA PRO A 217 -2.78 -12.29 -6.31
C PRO A 217 -3.08 -10.81 -6.05
N LEU A 218 -2.28 -10.12 -5.22
CA LEU A 218 -2.45 -8.68 -5.02
C LEU A 218 -2.09 -7.87 -6.27
N ILE A 219 -1.15 -8.36 -7.07
CA ILE A 219 -0.81 -7.75 -8.37
C ILE A 219 -1.96 -7.99 -9.37
N ALA A 220 -2.60 -9.16 -9.35
CA ALA A 220 -3.78 -9.40 -10.18
C ALA A 220 -4.91 -8.39 -9.85
N ILE A 221 -5.20 -8.20 -8.55
CA ILE A 221 -6.18 -7.19 -8.11
C ILE A 221 -5.76 -5.77 -8.59
N ALA A 222 -4.48 -5.42 -8.46
CA ALA A 222 -3.99 -4.12 -8.91
C ALA A 222 -4.15 -3.94 -10.43
N ASN A 223 -3.91 -4.99 -11.21
CA ASN A 223 -4.10 -4.97 -12.66
C ASN A 223 -5.56 -4.79 -13.05
N ASP A 224 -6.51 -5.35 -12.29
CA ASP A 224 -7.95 -5.13 -12.52
C ASP A 224 -8.30 -3.65 -12.34
N TYR A 225 -7.82 -2.99 -11.30
CA TYR A 225 -7.98 -1.54 -11.13
C TYR A 225 -7.40 -0.74 -12.30
N VAL A 226 -6.20 -1.12 -12.77
CA VAL A 226 -5.56 -0.48 -13.94
C VAL A 226 -6.40 -0.69 -15.21
N ALA A 227 -6.92 -1.90 -15.43
CA ALA A 227 -7.76 -2.22 -16.58
C ALA A 227 -9.08 -1.43 -16.59
N GLU A 228 -9.62 -1.12 -15.41
CA GLU A 228 -10.79 -0.26 -15.23
C GLU A 228 -10.48 1.24 -15.33
N GLY A 229 -9.21 1.62 -15.53
CA GLY A 229 -8.76 3.01 -15.55
C GLY A 229 -8.77 3.68 -14.18
N LYS A 230 -8.81 2.91 -13.11
CA LYS A 230 -8.83 3.37 -11.72
C LYS A 230 -7.43 3.34 -11.12
N THR A 231 -6.69 4.39 -11.35
CA THR A 231 -5.36 4.64 -10.76
C THR A 231 -5.28 6.04 -10.19
N SER A 232 -4.43 6.27 -9.23
CA SER A 232 -4.15 7.57 -8.64
C SER A 232 -2.66 7.73 -8.33
#